data_410999f0764bdeca02fd83d9bc179e30
#
_entry.id   410999f0764bdeca02fd83d9bc179e30
#
_cell.length_a   1.000
_cell.length_b   1.000
_cell.length_c   1.000
_cell.angle_alpha   90.00
_cell.angle_beta   90.00
_cell.angle_gamma   90.00
#
_symmetry.space_group_name_H-M   'P 1'
#
loop_
_entity.id
_entity.type
_entity.pdbx_description
1 polymer ?
#
loop_
_entity_poly.entity_id
_entity_poly.type
_entity_poly.pdbx_seq_one_letter_code
_entity_poly.pdbx_strand_id
1 'polypeptide(L)'
;MGLMRPEDYISSLNDGRVTYWDGESIPDITQHPRFRVPIALTAEDYKYDDPELGALRRYKTEDGTDAHRIFQIPRTEDELNKRVELLSHTSIGTAVSSVFMALMSVKDQVAQVKPEYAENIERLYKYCRDNDLRGAEVITDPKGDRKRRAHEQDDPDLYVRIVERRADGIVVRGAKLHITAASVIHELVVMPTKGMRQDETDYAVSFSIPVNTPGVKIINRNFAPAELNPFDYPASSHHSMPEGFVIFDDVFVPWERVFLAGEVQLATVLARSLGLWERTGGVIGAVDSSELFVGLAQLVTEMQGKENDAVARSSIAELITYAQMLKMSLDYACRHYEKTETGMVYPNTLAINAAKYYYAANYHNTVKYLHDLSGGLVLTLPGEADLRNPESGKYI
;
A
#
# COMPACT_ATOMS: atom_id res chain seq x y z
N MET A 1 8.53 -24.16 2.31
CA MET A 1 8.54 -23.60 3.67
C MET A 1 7.08 -23.31 4.02
N GLY A 2 6.71 -23.14 5.27
CA GLY A 2 5.34 -22.80 5.65
C GLY A 2 5.19 -21.32 5.95
N LEU A 3 4.08 -20.99 6.61
CA LEU A 3 3.82 -19.65 7.13
C LEU A 3 4.94 -19.18 8.08
N MET A 4 5.42 -17.96 7.91
CA MET A 4 6.40 -17.35 8.82
C MET A 4 5.76 -17.03 10.17
N ARG A 5 6.55 -17.03 11.24
CA ARG A 5 6.17 -16.42 12.50
C ARG A 5 6.59 -14.94 12.54
N PRO A 6 6.03 -14.13 13.44
CA PRO A 6 6.44 -12.72 13.59
C PRO A 6 7.95 -12.54 13.73
N GLU A 7 8.61 -13.40 14.50
CA GLU A 7 10.06 -13.34 14.74
C GLU A 7 10.87 -13.70 13.49
N ASP A 8 10.39 -14.64 12.68
CA ASP A 8 11.01 -15.05 11.43
C ASP A 8 10.93 -13.89 10.40
N TYR A 9 9.77 -13.20 10.34
CA TYR A 9 9.63 -11.99 9.54
C TYR A 9 10.60 -10.88 9.99
N ILE A 10 10.62 -10.53 11.28
CA ILE A 10 11.52 -9.48 11.79
C ILE A 10 12.97 -9.81 11.48
N SER A 11 13.38 -11.06 11.72
CA SER A 11 14.74 -11.53 11.45
C SER A 11 15.11 -11.45 9.96
N SER A 12 14.15 -11.70 9.05
CA SER A 12 14.37 -11.65 7.61
C SER A 12 14.65 -10.25 7.05
N LEU A 13 14.33 -9.19 7.81
CA LEU A 13 14.58 -7.81 7.42
C LEU A 13 16.05 -7.38 7.60
N ASN A 14 16.85 -8.13 8.34
CA ASN A 14 18.29 -7.90 8.47
C ASN A 14 19.07 -8.64 7.37
N ASP A 15 18.85 -8.18 6.12
CA ASP A 15 19.33 -8.84 4.90
C ASP A 15 20.37 -8.02 4.10
N GLY A 16 20.85 -6.92 4.68
CA GLY A 16 21.82 -6.04 4.04
C GLY A 16 21.21 -5.00 3.09
N ARG A 17 19.88 -4.76 3.17
CA ARG A 17 19.21 -3.69 2.42
C ARG A 17 19.80 -2.33 2.70
N VAL A 18 19.94 -1.51 1.66
CA VAL A 18 20.52 -0.16 1.76
C VAL A 18 19.42 0.87 1.97
N THR A 19 19.27 1.34 3.19
CA THR A 19 18.24 2.30 3.58
C THR A 19 18.83 3.54 4.23
N TYR A 20 18.11 4.67 4.03
CA TYR A 20 18.48 5.96 4.59
C TYR A 20 17.28 6.60 5.28
N TRP A 21 17.55 7.40 6.33
CA TRP A 21 16.56 8.24 7.00
C TRP A 21 17.23 9.54 7.46
N ASP A 22 16.64 10.69 7.10
CA ASP A 22 17.18 12.04 7.43
C ASP A 22 18.67 12.22 7.04
N GLY A 23 19.11 11.60 5.94
CA GLY A 23 20.48 11.65 5.42
C GLY A 23 21.44 10.62 6.02
N GLU A 24 21.03 9.87 7.03
CA GLU A 24 21.84 8.84 7.66
C GLU A 24 21.58 7.47 7.05
N SER A 25 22.63 6.69 6.86
CA SER A 25 22.53 5.27 6.47
C SER A 25 22.13 4.42 7.66
N ILE A 26 21.15 3.54 7.46
CA ILE A 26 20.63 2.64 8.49
C ILE A 26 21.08 1.21 8.19
N PRO A 27 22.09 0.71 8.89
CA PRO A 27 22.66 -0.61 8.61
C PRO A 27 21.72 -1.77 9.02
N ASP A 28 20.88 -1.57 10.02
CA ASP A 28 19.89 -2.56 10.48
C ASP A 28 18.59 -1.85 10.89
N ILE A 29 17.57 -1.99 10.06
CA ILE A 29 16.26 -1.36 10.31
C ILE A 29 15.54 -1.98 11.51
N THR A 30 15.85 -3.23 11.87
CA THR A 30 15.20 -3.93 12.99
C THR A 30 15.58 -3.34 14.36
N GLN A 31 16.71 -2.62 14.42
CA GLN A 31 17.22 -1.96 15.63
C GLN A 31 16.95 -0.45 15.62
N HIS A 32 16.47 0.12 14.52
CA HIS A 32 16.33 1.57 14.39
C HIS A 32 14.95 2.05 14.89
N PRO A 33 14.89 3.07 15.80
CA PRO A 33 13.64 3.50 16.45
C PRO A 33 12.52 3.89 15.48
N ARG A 34 12.86 4.50 14.32
CA ARG A 34 11.89 4.91 13.29
C ARG A 34 11.17 3.75 12.61
N PHE A 35 11.76 2.56 12.61
CA PHE A 35 11.19 1.36 12.02
C PHE A 35 10.45 0.46 13.03
N ARG A 36 10.53 0.76 14.32
CA ARG A 36 9.90 -0.05 15.38
C ARG A 36 8.38 -0.24 15.13
N VAL A 37 7.67 0.85 14.88
CA VAL A 37 6.21 0.80 14.66
C VAL A 37 5.85 0.08 13.36
N PRO A 38 6.38 0.44 12.19
CA PRO A 38 6.04 -0.23 10.94
C PRO A 38 6.41 -1.72 10.92
N ILE A 39 7.53 -2.12 11.53
CA ILE A 39 7.91 -3.53 11.65
C ILE A 39 6.93 -4.27 12.58
N ALA A 40 6.59 -3.70 13.73
CA ALA A 40 5.64 -4.31 14.66
C ALA A 40 4.26 -4.49 14.03
N LEU A 41 3.75 -3.48 13.34
CA LEU A 41 2.46 -3.55 12.62
C LEU A 41 2.44 -4.66 11.57
N THR A 42 3.51 -4.76 10.78
CA THR A 42 3.58 -5.80 9.74
C THR A 42 3.77 -7.19 10.36
N ALA A 43 4.52 -7.30 11.46
CA ALA A 43 4.71 -8.55 12.19
C ALA A 43 3.41 -9.11 12.79
N GLU A 44 2.45 -8.24 13.18
CA GLU A 44 1.13 -8.67 13.63
C GLU A 44 0.40 -9.54 12.60
N ASP A 45 0.57 -9.28 11.31
CA ASP A 45 -0.09 -10.02 10.23
C ASP A 45 0.44 -11.46 10.07
N TYR A 46 1.56 -11.78 10.71
CA TYR A 46 2.14 -13.13 10.76
C TYR A 46 1.69 -13.96 11.98
N LYS A 47 0.78 -13.43 12.82
CA LYS A 47 0.17 -14.17 13.93
C LYS A 47 -0.98 -15.05 13.43
N TYR A 48 -0.65 -16.23 12.94
CA TYR A 48 -1.62 -17.19 12.42
C TYR A 48 -2.35 -18.00 13.49
N ASP A 49 -1.89 -17.97 14.71
CA ASP A 49 -2.49 -18.56 15.91
C ASP A 49 -3.39 -17.59 16.69
N ASP A 50 -3.53 -16.35 16.19
CA ASP A 50 -4.45 -15.36 16.74
C ASP A 50 -5.87 -15.93 16.77
N PRO A 51 -6.58 -15.91 17.94
CA PRO A 51 -7.89 -16.54 18.08
C PRO A 51 -9.00 -15.85 17.27
N GLU A 52 -8.84 -14.56 16.96
CA GLU A 52 -9.84 -13.78 16.23
C GLU A 52 -9.52 -13.71 14.73
N LEU A 53 -8.29 -13.42 14.37
CA LEU A 53 -7.89 -13.13 13.00
C LEU A 53 -7.11 -14.25 12.32
N GLY A 54 -6.58 -15.24 13.07
CA GLY A 54 -5.74 -16.29 12.50
C GLY A 54 -6.41 -17.11 11.40
N ALA A 55 -7.70 -17.41 11.54
CA ALA A 55 -8.49 -18.10 10.51
C ALA A 55 -8.75 -17.23 9.28
N LEU A 56 -8.89 -15.90 9.47
CA LEU A 56 -9.04 -14.95 8.36
C LEU A 56 -7.73 -14.76 7.60
N ARG A 57 -6.59 -14.74 8.29
CA ARG A 57 -5.26 -14.53 7.70
C ARG A 57 -4.78 -15.67 6.82
N ARG A 58 -5.29 -16.90 6.97
CA ARG A 58 -4.84 -18.09 6.23
C ARG A 58 -5.92 -18.73 5.36
N TYR A 59 -5.49 -19.44 4.34
CA TYR A 59 -6.34 -20.29 3.49
C TYR A 59 -5.57 -21.55 3.07
N LYS A 60 -6.30 -22.56 2.61
CA LYS A 60 -5.70 -23.76 2.00
C LYS A 60 -5.49 -23.54 0.50
N THR A 61 -4.26 -23.75 0.05
CA THR A 61 -3.92 -23.80 -1.38
C THR A 61 -4.47 -25.06 -2.05
N GLU A 62 -4.31 -25.16 -3.36
CA GLU A 62 -4.80 -26.29 -4.16
C GLU A 62 -4.17 -27.62 -3.74
N ASP A 63 -2.95 -27.62 -3.22
CA ASP A 63 -2.22 -28.80 -2.70
C ASP A 63 -2.46 -29.05 -1.21
N GLY A 64 -3.34 -28.26 -0.57
CA GLY A 64 -3.73 -28.41 0.83
C GLY A 64 -2.77 -27.77 1.84
N THR A 65 -1.72 -27.06 1.41
CA THR A 65 -0.84 -26.30 2.30
C THR A 65 -1.50 -25.03 2.80
N ASP A 66 -1.05 -24.51 3.95
CA ASP A 66 -1.49 -23.22 4.44
C ASP A 66 -0.68 -22.10 3.81
N ALA A 67 -1.38 -21.03 3.34
CA ALA A 67 -0.77 -19.81 2.86
C ALA A 67 -1.52 -18.58 3.43
N HIS A 68 -0.86 -17.42 3.45
CA HIS A 68 -1.52 -16.18 3.85
C HIS A 68 -2.58 -15.78 2.82
N ARG A 69 -3.77 -15.40 3.30
CA ARG A 69 -4.92 -15.08 2.44
C ARG A 69 -4.69 -13.88 1.51
N ILE A 70 -3.71 -13.03 1.76
CA ILE A 70 -3.33 -11.96 0.81
C ILE A 70 -2.98 -12.52 -0.57
N PHE A 71 -2.53 -13.78 -0.64
CA PHE A 71 -2.21 -14.49 -1.88
C PHE A 71 -3.40 -15.26 -2.45
N GLN A 72 -4.53 -15.38 -1.74
CA GLN A 72 -5.68 -16.11 -2.28
C GLN A 72 -6.23 -15.41 -3.51
N ILE A 73 -6.22 -16.09 -4.66
CA ILE A 73 -6.87 -15.63 -5.88
C ILE A 73 -8.36 -15.88 -5.73
N PRO A 74 -9.20 -14.82 -5.61
CA PRO A 74 -10.63 -15.03 -5.40
C PRO A 74 -11.28 -15.66 -6.64
N ARG A 75 -12.14 -16.67 -6.45
CA ARG A 75 -12.90 -17.37 -7.49
C ARG A 75 -14.41 -17.17 -7.31
N THR A 76 -14.82 -16.75 -6.13
CA THR A 76 -16.22 -16.56 -5.73
C THR A 76 -16.40 -15.20 -5.04
N GLU A 77 -17.65 -14.77 -4.93
CA GLU A 77 -18.02 -13.58 -4.14
C GLU A 77 -17.58 -13.72 -2.67
N ASP A 78 -17.76 -14.89 -2.07
CA ASP A 78 -17.36 -15.16 -0.68
C ASP A 78 -15.84 -14.98 -0.48
N GLU A 79 -15.02 -15.49 -1.40
CA GLU A 79 -13.56 -15.31 -1.33
C GLU A 79 -13.14 -13.85 -1.54
N LEU A 80 -13.86 -13.11 -2.40
CA LEU A 80 -13.63 -11.68 -2.58
C LEU A 80 -14.00 -10.90 -1.32
N ASN A 81 -15.13 -11.22 -0.68
CA ASN A 81 -15.56 -10.59 0.57
C ASN A 81 -14.59 -10.89 1.72
N LYS A 82 -14.09 -12.13 1.84
CA LYS A 82 -13.04 -12.50 2.81
C LYS A 82 -11.73 -11.74 2.58
N ARG A 83 -11.40 -11.42 1.33
CA ARG A 83 -10.25 -10.57 1.03
C ARG A 83 -10.50 -9.13 1.48
N VAL A 84 -11.69 -8.58 1.26
CA VAL A 84 -12.08 -7.24 1.73
C VAL A 84 -11.99 -7.17 3.25
N GLU A 85 -12.55 -8.16 3.94
CA GLU A 85 -12.48 -8.29 5.40
C GLU A 85 -11.03 -8.38 5.90
N LEU A 86 -10.18 -9.21 5.25
CA LEU A 86 -8.76 -9.28 5.59
C LEU A 86 -8.08 -7.92 5.49
N LEU A 87 -8.34 -7.16 4.42
CA LEU A 87 -7.69 -5.88 4.18
C LEU A 87 -8.10 -4.80 5.20
N SER A 88 -9.29 -4.87 5.79
CA SER A 88 -9.71 -4.02 6.91
C SER A 88 -8.96 -4.33 8.23
N HIS A 89 -8.39 -5.53 8.36
CA HIS A 89 -7.70 -6.00 9.58
C HIS A 89 -6.19 -6.22 9.37
N THR A 90 -5.65 -5.75 8.26
CA THR A 90 -4.26 -5.97 7.86
C THR A 90 -3.49 -4.65 7.84
N SER A 91 -2.23 -4.71 8.27
CA SER A 91 -1.33 -3.56 8.15
C SER A 91 -1.11 -3.17 6.68
N ILE A 92 -0.81 -1.90 6.44
CA ILE A 92 -0.45 -1.43 5.10
C ILE A 92 0.78 -2.17 4.55
N GLY A 93 1.72 -2.61 5.42
CA GLY A 93 2.90 -3.39 5.05
C GLY A 93 2.56 -4.75 4.43
N THR A 94 1.41 -5.35 4.79
CA THR A 94 0.89 -6.54 4.11
C THR A 94 -0.06 -6.19 2.96
N ALA A 95 -0.88 -5.15 3.12
CA ALA A 95 -1.88 -4.75 2.11
C ALA A 95 -1.27 -4.41 0.74
N VAL A 96 -0.07 -3.78 0.72
CA VAL A 96 0.68 -3.49 -0.54
C VAL A 96 1.04 -4.75 -1.33
N SER A 97 0.98 -5.94 -0.72
CA SER A 97 1.12 -7.22 -1.44
C SER A 97 -0.05 -7.53 -2.37
N SER A 98 -1.08 -6.67 -2.43
CA SER A 98 -2.13 -6.71 -3.46
C SER A 98 -1.58 -6.57 -4.89
N VAL A 99 -0.35 -6.11 -5.06
CA VAL A 99 0.37 -6.12 -6.33
C VAL A 99 0.40 -7.51 -7.00
N PHE A 100 0.46 -8.58 -6.23
CA PHE A 100 0.40 -9.95 -6.78
C PHE A 100 -0.97 -10.24 -7.42
N MET A 101 -2.05 -9.71 -6.88
CA MET A 101 -3.38 -9.81 -7.49
C MET A 101 -3.44 -9.01 -8.79
N ALA A 102 -2.82 -7.83 -8.83
CA ALA A 102 -2.72 -7.03 -10.04
C ALA A 102 -2.01 -7.80 -11.17
N LEU A 103 -0.86 -8.40 -10.88
CA LEU A 103 -0.10 -9.20 -11.85
C LEU A 103 -0.90 -10.43 -12.31
N MET A 104 -1.47 -11.20 -11.36
CA MET A 104 -2.23 -12.41 -11.67
C MET A 104 -3.51 -12.12 -12.45
N SER A 105 -4.14 -10.97 -12.28
CA SER A 105 -5.37 -10.60 -13.01
C SER A 105 -5.14 -10.33 -14.49
N VAL A 106 -3.92 -10.02 -14.91
CA VAL A 106 -3.57 -9.72 -16.30
C VAL A 106 -2.60 -10.73 -16.93
N LYS A 107 -2.27 -11.78 -16.19
CA LYS A 107 -1.31 -12.82 -16.64
C LYS A 107 -1.63 -13.35 -18.03
N ASP A 108 -2.91 -13.62 -18.33
CA ASP A 108 -3.32 -14.17 -19.61
C ASP A 108 -3.16 -13.16 -20.75
N GLN A 109 -3.42 -11.88 -20.51
CA GLN A 109 -3.19 -10.81 -21.48
C GLN A 109 -1.68 -10.63 -21.74
N VAL A 110 -0.85 -10.78 -20.73
CA VAL A 110 0.62 -10.78 -20.88
C VAL A 110 1.06 -12.00 -21.70
N ALA A 111 0.49 -13.19 -21.46
CA ALA A 111 0.79 -14.41 -22.20
C ALA A 111 0.50 -14.30 -23.70
N GLN A 112 -0.54 -13.56 -24.10
CA GLN A 112 -0.88 -13.33 -25.52
C GLN A 112 0.21 -12.54 -26.27
N VAL A 113 1.03 -11.76 -25.55
CA VAL A 113 2.11 -10.97 -26.14
C VAL A 113 3.45 -11.68 -25.96
N LYS A 114 3.73 -12.18 -24.75
CA LYS A 114 4.98 -12.86 -24.41
C LYS A 114 4.75 -13.90 -23.30
N PRO A 115 4.60 -15.18 -23.67
CA PRO A 115 4.30 -16.27 -22.72
C PRO A 115 5.29 -16.36 -21.56
N GLU A 116 6.58 -16.13 -21.80
CA GLU A 116 7.64 -16.22 -20.79
C GLU A 116 7.42 -15.22 -19.63
N TYR A 117 6.87 -14.03 -19.91
CA TYR A 117 6.57 -13.06 -18.86
C TYR A 117 5.41 -13.49 -17.98
N ALA A 118 4.42 -14.17 -18.55
CA ALA A 118 3.32 -14.74 -17.78
C ALA A 118 3.80 -15.89 -16.86
N GLU A 119 4.73 -16.71 -17.33
CA GLU A 119 5.39 -17.74 -16.51
C GLU A 119 6.20 -17.12 -15.38
N ASN A 120 6.90 -16.01 -15.63
CA ASN A 120 7.65 -15.26 -14.62
C ASN A 120 6.71 -14.68 -13.54
N ILE A 121 5.57 -14.11 -13.93
CA ILE A 121 4.54 -13.61 -13.01
C ILE A 121 4.05 -14.76 -12.10
N GLU A 122 3.73 -15.91 -12.67
CA GLU A 122 3.26 -17.06 -11.91
C GLU A 122 4.33 -17.62 -10.96
N ARG A 123 5.58 -17.67 -11.42
CA ARG A 123 6.75 -18.08 -10.61
C ARG A 123 6.96 -17.17 -9.43
N LEU A 124 6.93 -15.85 -9.64
CA LEU A 124 7.06 -14.87 -8.56
C LEU A 124 5.92 -15.01 -7.55
N TYR A 125 4.67 -15.09 -8.03
CA TYR A 125 3.50 -15.26 -7.18
C TYR A 125 3.61 -16.51 -6.29
N LYS A 126 3.93 -17.67 -6.87
CA LYS A 126 4.13 -18.91 -6.13
C LYS A 126 5.29 -18.82 -5.14
N TYR A 127 6.41 -18.25 -5.57
CA TYR A 127 7.58 -18.06 -4.71
C TYR A 127 7.23 -17.22 -3.47
N CYS A 128 6.57 -16.09 -3.64
CA CYS A 128 6.20 -15.22 -2.51
C CYS A 128 5.13 -15.86 -1.62
N ARG A 129 4.13 -16.52 -2.21
CA ARG A 129 3.08 -17.25 -1.49
C ARG A 129 3.66 -18.37 -0.62
N ASP A 130 4.50 -19.20 -1.20
CA ASP A 130 5.00 -20.45 -0.57
C ASP A 130 6.09 -20.16 0.48
N ASN A 131 6.69 -18.96 0.44
CA ASN A 131 7.66 -18.49 1.42
C ASN A 131 7.13 -17.34 2.30
N ASP A 132 5.83 -17.02 2.19
CA ASP A 132 5.14 -15.97 2.98
C ASP A 132 5.80 -14.58 2.91
N LEU A 133 6.33 -14.21 1.73
CA LEU A 133 7.04 -12.95 1.50
C LEU A 133 6.07 -11.83 1.12
N ARG A 134 6.28 -10.63 1.63
CA ARG A 134 5.51 -9.43 1.24
C ARG A 134 6.19 -8.69 0.10
N GLY A 135 5.37 -8.10 -0.79
CA GLY A 135 5.86 -7.31 -1.92
C GLY A 135 5.27 -5.90 -1.91
N ALA A 136 6.06 -4.88 -2.25
CA ALA A 136 5.59 -3.53 -2.41
C ALA A 136 5.21 -3.21 -3.86
N GLU A 137 4.21 -2.37 -4.00
CA GLU A 137 3.77 -1.77 -5.26
C GLU A 137 4.69 -0.59 -5.64
N VAL A 138 5.66 -0.83 -6.53
CA VAL A 138 6.66 0.17 -6.92
C VAL A 138 6.24 0.83 -8.23
N ILE A 139 5.27 1.75 -8.16
CA ILE A 139 4.61 2.31 -9.34
C ILE A 139 4.88 3.80 -9.57
N THR A 140 4.76 4.66 -8.55
CA THR A 140 4.72 6.11 -8.74
C THR A 140 6.05 6.67 -9.22
N ASP A 141 6.04 7.36 -10.38
CA ASP A 141 7.22 8.05 -10.89
C ASP A 141 7.48 9.38 -10.14
N PRO A 142 8.73 9.83 -10.03
CA PRO A 142 9.06 11.20 -9.64
C PRO A 142 8.34 12.22 -10.52
N LYS A 143 8.14 13.44 -10.02
CA LYS A 143 7.20 14.38 -10.67
C LYS A 143 7.71 14.95 -12.00
N GLY A 144 8.96 15.29 -12.17
CA GLY A 144 9.51 15.83 -13.39
C GLY A 144 8.71 16.99 -14.03
N ASP A 145 8.99 17.30 -15.28
CA ASP A 145 8.14 18.17 -16.07
C ASP A 145 6.95 17.38 -16.65
N ARG A 146 5.75 17.66 -16.14
CA ARG A 146 4.52 16.95 -16.52
C ARG A 146 4.05 17.21 -17.95
N LYS A 147 4.60 18.21 -18.63
CA LYS A 147 4.33 18.49 -20.05
C LYS A 147 5.14 17.61 -20.98
N ARG A 148 6.22 16.99 -20.46
CA ARG A 148 7.16 16.16 -21.20
C ARG A 148 6.90 14.68 -20.96
N ARG A 149 7.23 13.87 -21.95
CA ARG A 149 7.22 12.41 -21.86
C ARG A 149 8.44 11.91 -21.09
N ALA A 150 8.47 10.62 -20.76
CA ALA A 150 9.55 10.02 -19.98
C ALA A 150 10.93 10.23 -20.64
N HIS A 151 11.02 9.99 -21.95
CA HIS A 151 12.26 10.15 -22.73
C HIS A 151 12.62 11.62 -23.04
N GLU A 152 11.72 12.56 -22.80
CA GLU A 152 11.92 14.01 -23.05
C GLU A 152 12.36 14.78 -21.80
N GLN A 153 12.48 14.12 -20.64
CA GLN A 153 12.95 14.76 -19.40
C GLN A 153 14.42 15.19 -19.55
N ASP A 154 14.81 16.26 -18.86
CA ASP A 154 16.20 16.73 -18.89
C ASP A 154 17.19 15.69 -18.33
N ASP A 155 16.73 14.92 -17.32
CA ASP A 155 17.43 13.75 -16.81
C ASP A 155 16.74 12.48 -17.34
N PRO A 156 17.37 11.69 -18.21
CA PRO A 156 16.80 10.45 -18.72
C PRO A 156 16.60 9.38 -17.63
N ASP A 157 17.30 9.48 -16.51
CA ASP A 157 17.23 8.55 -15.39
C ASP A 157 16.24 9.00 -14.31
N LEU A 158 15.44 10.05 -14.57
CA LEU A 158 14.41 10.50 -13.65
C LEU A 158 13.34 9.40 -13.42
N TYR A 159 12.94 8.72 -14.49
CA TYR A 159 12.04 7.56 -14.44
C TYR A 159 12.81 6.26 -14.65
N VAL A 160 12.29 5.17 -14.09
CA VAL A 160 12.92 3.85 -14.27
C VAL A 160 12.90 3.46 -15.73
N ARG A 161 14.09 3.14 -16.27
CA ARG A 161 14.28 2.68 -17.65
C ARG A 161 15.30 1.56 -17.75
N ILE A 162 15.27 0.83 -18.85
CA ILE A 162 16.30 -0.13 -19.24
C ILE A 162 17.48 0.65 -19.82
N VAL A 163 18.66 0.50 -19.23
CA VAL A 163 19.89 1.11 -19.72
C VAL A 163 20.75 0.13 -20.51
N GLU A 164 20.58 -1.16 -20.27
CA GLU A 164 21.30 -2.23 -20.99
C GLU A 164 20.43 -3.49 -21.07
N ARG A 165 20.49 -4.18 -22.21
CA ARG A 165 19.90 -5.52 -22.40
C ARG A 165 21.03 -6.53 -22.58
N ARG A 166 21.05 -7.56 -21.72
CA ARG A 166 22.04 -8.62 -21.71
C ARG A 166 21.41 -9.97 -22.08
N ALA A 167 22.25 -10.96 -22.34
CA ALA A 167 21.76 -12.31 -22.62
C ALA A 167 20.99 -12.94 -21.45
N ASP A 168 21.38 -12.59 -20.22
CA ASP A 168 20.87 -13.13 -18.96
C ASP A 168 19.87 -12.21 -18.22
N GLY A 169 19.65 -10.98 -18.73
CA GLY A 169 18.73 -10.04 -18.09
C GLY A 169 18.77 -8.63 -18.64
N ILE A 170 18.30 -7.69 -17.84
CA ILE A 170 18.34 -6.25 -18.12
C ILE A 170 19.06 -5.51 -16.99
N VAL A 171 19.63 -4.34 -17.29
CA VAL A 171 20.09 -3.38 -16.28
C VAL A 171 19.14 -2.20 -16.29
N VAL A 172 18.67 -1.80 -15.12
CA VAL A 172 17.74 -0.69 -14.97
C VAL A 172 18.34 0.43 -14.13
N ARG A 173 17.95 1.67 -14.46
CA ARG A 173 18.31 2.87 -13.73
C ARG A 173 17.10 3.78 -13.61
N GLY A 174 17.08 4.62 -12.55
CA GLY A 174 16.02 5.59 -12.31
C GLY A 174 15.46 5.52 -10.90
N ALA A 175 14.28 6.09 -10.69
CA ALA A 175 13.69 6.15 -9.37
C ALA A 175 12.17 5.98 -9.37
N LYS A 176 11.64 5.57 -8.21
CA LYS A 176 10.21 5.52 -7.88
C LYS A 176 9.96 6.21 -6.55
N LEU A 177 8.83 6.91 -6.43
CA LEU A 177 8.48 7.79 -5.32
C LEU A 177 7.20 7.31 -4.63
N HIS A 178 7.05 7.63 -3.34
CA HIS A 178 5.87 7.25 -2.54
C HIS A 178 5.63 5.73 -2.50
N ILE A 179 6.70 4.98 -2.27
CA ILE A 179 6.60 3.52 -2.16
C ILE A 179 6.38 3.15 -0.70
N THR A 180 5.13 2.96 -0.36
CA THR A 180 4.69 2.62 0.99
C THR A 180 5.31 1.30 1.44
N ALA A 181 5.83 1.27 2.66
CA ALA A 181 6.44 0.11 3.30
C ALA A 181 7.70 -0.45 2.60
N ALA A 182 8.28 0.22 1.60
CA ALA A 182 9.39 -0.29 0.79
C ALA A 182 10.53 -0.92 1.60
N SER A 183 10.85 -0.34 2.77
CA SER A 183 11.95 -0.83 3.62
C SER A 183 11.56 -1.96 4.58
N VAL A 184 10.28 -2.33 4.71
CA VAL A 184 9.81 -3.34 5.67
C VAL A 184 9.18 -4.57 5.01
N ILE A 185 9.35 -4.71 3.68
CA ILE A 185 8.88 -5.85 2.89
C ILE A 185 10.09 -6.60 2.25
N HIS A 186 9.81 -7.61 1.44
CA HIS A 186 10.83 -8.50 0.87
C HIS A 186 11.09 -8.26 -0.62
N GLU A 187 10.04 -8.00 -1.41
CA GLU A 187 10.11 -7.86 -2.87
C GLU A 187 9.61 -6.49 -3.34
N LEU A 188 10.36 -5.87 -4.22
CA LEU A 188 9.96 -4.66 -4.94
C LEU A 188 9.39 -5.05 -6.30
N VAL A 189 8.08 -4.88 -6.49
CA VAL A 189 7.40 -5.16 -7.76
C VAL A 189 7.23 -3.85 -8.53
N VAL A 190 8.11 -3.63 -9.49
CA VAL A 190 8.15 -2.40 -10.29
C VAL A 190 7.17 -2.50 -11.45
N MET A 191 6.31 -1.50 -11.59
CA MET A 191 5.28 -1.44 -12.63
C MET A 191 5.23 -0.05 -13.29
N PRO A 192 4.77 0.05 -14.56
CA PRO A 192 4.57 1.34 -15.21
C PRO A 192 3.38 2.09 -14.60
N THR A 193 3.49 3.43 -14.49
CA THR A 193 2.39 4.29 -14.01
C THR A 193 1.32 4.56 -15.06
N LYS A 194 1.66 4.42 -16.34
CA LYS A 194 0.83 4.88 -17.48
C LYS A 194 1.12 4.10 -18.74
N GLY A 195 0.28 4.29 -19.77
CA GLY A 195 0.55 3.80 -21.12
C GLY A 195 1.79 4.47 -21.72
N MET A 196 2.56 3.70 -22.46
CA MET A 196 3.79 4.11 -23.14
C MET A 196 3.58 4.16 -24.65
N ARG A 197 4.35 5.00 -25.37
CA ARG A 197 4.40 5.09 -26.83
C ARG A 197 5.58 4.30 -27.38
N GLN A 198 5.64 4.13 -28.71
CA GLN A 198 6.71 3.38 -29.39
C GLN A 198 8.11 3.99 -29.21
N ASP A 199 8.20 5.27 -28.92
CA ASP A 199 9.44 5.99 -28.62
C ASP A 199 9.83 5.92 -27.12
N GLU A 200 9.06 5.20 -26.28
CA GLU A 200 9.29 5.02 -24.87
C GLU A 200 9.58 3.55 -24.47
N THR A 201 10.08 2.73 -25.38
CA THR A 201 10.30 1.29 -25.18
C THR A 201 11.19 0.98 -23.98
N ASP A 202 12.20 1.81 -23.71
CA ASP A 202 13.10 1.58 -22.57
C ASP A 202 12.46 1.90 -21.23
N TYR A 203 11.42 2.74 -21.21
CA TYR A 203 10.61 3.06 -20.02
C TYR A 203 9.43 2.11 -19.83
N ALA A 204 9.08 1.32 -20.86
CA ALA A 204 8.09 0.28 -20.76
C ALA A 204 8.71 -0.95 -20.09
N VAL A 205 8.84 -0.90 -18.77
CA VAL A 205 9.52 -1.93 -17.96
C VAL A 205 8.71 -2.31 -16.73
N SER A 206 8.67 -3.61 -16.44
CA SER A 206 8.08 -4.19 -15.21
C SER A 206 8.87 -5.42 -14.80
N PHE A 207 9.18 -5.52 -13.51
CA PHE A 207 10.01 -6.59 -12.94
C PHE A 207 9.80 -6.69 -11.42
N SER A 208 10.33 -7.75 -10.81
CA SER A 208 10.46 -7.86 -9.37
C SER A 208 11.88 -8.21 -8.95
N ILE A 209 12.33 -7.60 -7.87
CA ILE A 209 13.63 -7.87 -7.24
C ILE A 209 13.51 -7.85 -5.71
N PRO A 210 14.34 -8.63 -4.99
CA PRO A 210 14.51 -8.49 -3.55
C PRO A 210 14.93 -7.07 -3.16
N VAL A 211 14.47 -6.60 -2.01
CA VAL A 211 14.80 -5.25 -1.50
C VAL A 211 16.30 -5.03 -1.33
N ASN A 212 17.03 -6.09 -1.01
CA ASN A 212 18.49 -6.06 -0.81
C ASN A 212 19.32 -6.25 -2.09
N THR A 213 18.69 -6.17 -3.27
CA THR A 213 19.41 -6.30 -4.56
C THR A 213 20.49 -5.21 -4.69
N PRO A 214 21.73 -5.56 -5.09
CA PRO A 214 22.79 -4.58 -5.31
C PRO A 214 22.36 -3.45 -6.25
N GLY A 215 22.65 -2.19 -5.86
CA GLY A 215 22.24 -1.00 -6.61
C GLY A 215 20.89 -0.41 -6.17
N VAL A 216 20.08 -1.13 -5.40
CA VAL A 216 18.85 -0.60 -4.79
C VAL A 216 19.20 0.23 -3.56
N LYS A 217 18.63 1.44 -3.47
CA LYS A 217 18.73 2.33 -2.29
C LYS A 217 17.35 2.88 -1.97
N ILE A 218 16.99 2.93 -0.69
CA ILE A 218 15.69 3.43 -0.25
C ILE A 218 15.88 4.58 0.72
N ILE A 219 15.38 5.77 0.35
CA ILE A 219 15.32 6.93 1.24
C ILE A 219 13.94 6.96 1.86
N ASN A 220 13.87 6.82 3.18
CA ASN A 220 12.60 6.77 3.90
C ASN A 220 12.18 8.14 4.41
N ARG A 221 10.88 8.37 4.40
CA ARG A 221 10.26 9.55 5.00
C ARG A 221 8.95 9.19 5.69
N ASN A 222 8.72 9.85 6.81
CA ASN A 222 7.46 9.80 7.53
C ASN A 222 7.16 11.22 8.07
N PHE A 223 5.90 11.58 8.16
CA PHE A 223 5.48 12.84 8.76
C PHE A 223 5.43 12.78 10.30
N ALA A 224 5.44 11.58 10.88
CA ALA A 224 5.44 11.40 12.33
C ALA A 224 6.71 11.98 12.99
N PRO A 225 6.61 12.58 14.20
CA PRO A 225 7.75 13.07 14.94
C PRO A 225 8.77 11.97 15.26
N ALA A 226 10.01 12.36 15.56
CA ALA A 226 11.06 11.42 15.96
C ALA A 226 10.74 10.71 17.27
N GLU A 227 10.24 11.49 18.23
CA GLU A 227 9.80 11.01 19.54
C GLU A 227 8.27 10.93 19.54
N LEU A 228 7.75 9.71 19.64
CA LEU A 228 6.31 9.45 19.66
C LEU A 228 5.85 9.28 21.10
N ASN A 229 5.38 10.35 21.71
CA ASN A 229 4.60 10.28 22.94
C ASN A 229 3.17 9.81 22.57
N PRO A 230 2.70 8.65 23.11
CA PRO A 230 1.38 8.12 22.77
C PRO A 230 0.20 9.01 23.20
N PHE A 231 0.41 9.90 24.15
CA PHE A 231 -0.61 10.86 24.58
C PHE A 231 -0.79 11.98 23.55
N ASP A 232 0.32 12.59 23.11
CA ASP A 232 0.30 13.70 22.16
C ASP A 232 0.11 13.22 20.71
N TYR A 233 0.55 12.00 20.40
CA TYR A 233 0.52 11.39 19.07
C TYR A 233 -0.13 10.00 19.07
N PRO A 234 -1.39 9.86 19.52
CA PRO A 234 -2.02 8.55 19.73
C PRO A 234 -2.12 7.74 18.43
N ALA A 235 -2.44 8.37 17.29
CA ALA A 235 -2.52 7.67 16.02
C ALA A 235 -1.12 7.30 15.47
N SER A 236 -0.19 8.25 15.40
CA SER A 236 1.13 8.04 14.80
C SER A 236 2.03 7.10 15.60
N SER A 237 1.84 7.02 16.94
CA SER A 237 2.58 6.09 17.79
C SER A 237 2.23 4.62 17.56
N HIS A 238 1.08 4.35 16.94
CA HIS A 238 0.57 3.00 16.68
C HIS A 238 0.43 2.66 15.19
N HIS A 239 0.30 3.65 14.29
CA HIS A 239 -0.04 3.44 12.88
C HIS A 239 0.92 4.15 11.90
N SER A 240 2.15 4.38 12.29
CA SER A 240 3.15 5.02 11.43
C SER A 240 3.74 4.04 10.43
N MET A 241 3.76 4.41 9.13
CA MET A 241 4.41 3.66 8.06
C MET A 241 5.25 4.61 7.20
N PRO A 242 6.52 4.29 6.88
CA PRO A 242 7.33 5.15 6.04
C PRO A 242 7.00 4.99 4.56
N GLU A 243 7.16 6.09 3.83
CA GLU A 243 7.18 6.14 2.38
C GLU A 243 8.62 6.10 1.88
N GLY A 244 8.89 5.22 0.92
CA GLY A 244 10.21 5.08 0.31
C GLY A 244 10.34 5.88 -0.99
N PHE A 245 11.48 6.57 -1.15
CA PHE A 245 11.99 6.96 -2.45
C PHE A 245 12.99 5.87 -2.86
N VAL A 246 12.61 5.04 -3.84
CA VAL A 246 13.40 3.88 -4.27
C VAL A 246 14.25 4.24 -5.47
N ILE A 247 15.55 4.12 -5.35
CA ILE A 247 16.55 4.41 -6.38
C ILE A 247 17.07 3.09 -6.92
N PHE A 248 17.15 3.00 -8.23
CA PHE A 248 17.79 1.92 -8.99
C PHE A 248 19.04 2.48 -9.64
N ASP A 249 20.22 2.06 -9.16
CA ASP A 249 21.53 2.52 -9.59
C ASP A 249 22.27 1.35 -10.29
N ASP A 250 22.07 1.23 -11.60
CA ASP A 250 22.57 0.13 -12.43
C ASP A 250 22.18 -1.27 -11.91
N VAL A 251 20.92 -1.44 -11.55
CA VAL A 251 20.41 -2.67 -10.97
C VAL A 251 20.24 -3.74 -12.05
N PHE A 252 20.91 -4.88 -11.88
CA PHE A 252 20.71 -6.04 -12.74
C PHE A 252 19.43 -6.81 -12.36
N VAL A 253 18.59 -7.12 -13.36
CA VAL A 253 17.36 -7.90 -13.24
C VAL A 253 17.44 -9.09 -14.20
N PRO A 254 17.50 -10.33 -13.72
CA PRO A 254 17.52 -11.52 -14.57
C PRO A 254 16.18 -11.68 -15.31
N TRP A 255 16.20 -12.27 -16.52
CA TRP A 255 15.01 -12.40 -17.35
C TRP A 255 13.83 -13.10 -16.67
N GLU A 256 14.09 -14.04 -15.78
CA GLU A 256 13.07 -14.76 -15.01
C GLU A 256 12.28 -13.90 -14.02
N ARG A 257 12.73 -12.66 -13.77
CA ARG A 257 12.09 -11.66 -12.92
C ARG A 257 11.49 -10.50 -13.70
N VAL A 258 11.50 -10.54 -15.03
CA VAL A 258 10.98 -9.49 -15.92
C VAL A 258 9.58 -9.85 -16.39
N PHE A 259 8.67 -8.86 -16.38
CA PHE A 259 7.26 -8.99 -16.80
C PHE A 259 6.93 -8.09 -17.99
N LEU A 260 7.80 -7.13 -18.29
CA LEU A 260 7.70 -6.19 -19.41
C LEU A 260 9.09 -5.62 -19.69
N ALA A 261 9.54 -5.64 -20.95
CA ALA A 261 10.81 -5.02 -21.35
C ALA A 261 10.73 -4.45 -22.78
N GLY A 262 9.84 -3.49 -23.01
CA GLY A 262 9.72 -2.77 -24.28
C GLY A 262 8.39 -2.98 -25.02
N GLU A 263 7.57 -3.94 -24.61
CA GLU A 263 6.26 -4.21 -25.22
C GLU A 263 5.23 -3.16 -24.73
N VAL A 264 5.27 -1.96 -25.31
CA VAL A 264 4.54 -0.76 -24.86
C VAL A 264 3.03 -0.97 -24.69
N GLN A 265 2.42 -1.88 -25.46
CA GLN A 265 1.00 -2.22 -25.35
C GLN A 265 0.65 -2.83 -23.97
N LEU A 266 1.59 -3.53 -23.33
CA LEU A 266 1.39 -4.10 -21.98
C LEU A 266 1.48 -3.07 -20.86
N ALA A 267 2.12 -1.92 -21.08
CA ALA A 267 2.26 -0.90 -20.04
C ALA A 267 0.89 -0.41 -19.53
N THR A 268 -0.07 -0.18 -20.43
CA THR A 268 -1.44 0.20 -20.05
C THR A 268 -2.16 -0.91 -19.29
N VAL A 269 -1.98 -2.16 -19.70
CA VAL A 269 -2.61 -3.34 -19.08
C VAL A 269 -2.16 -3.44 -17.62
N LEU A 270 -0.85 -3.42 -17.39
CA LEU A 270 -0.26 -3.49 -16.06
C LEU A 270 -0.65 -2.28 -15.18
N ALA A 271 -0.57 -1.07 -15.70
CA ALA A 271 -0.94 0.13 -14.94
C ALA A 271 -2.41 0.14 -14.52
N ARG A 272 -3.32 -0.37 -15.38
CA ARG A 272 -4.76 -0.45 -15.07
C ARG A 272 -5.06 -1.52 -14.02
N SER A 273 -4.44 -2.68 -14.11
CA SER A 273 -4.67 -3.78 -13.16
C SER A 273 -4.26 -3.39 -11.74
N LEU A 274 -3.09 -2.78 -11.59
CA LEU A 274 -2.64 -2.27 -10.31
C LEU A 274 -3.59 -1.18 -9.80
N GLY A 275 -3.93 -0.22 -10.66
CA GLY A 275 -4.87 0.86 -10.30
C GLY A 275 -6.22 0.36 -9.79
N LEU A 276 -6.72 -0.79 -10.23
CA LEU A 276 -7.95 -1.39 -9.73
C LEU A 276 -7.76 -1.94 -8.30
N TRP A 277 -6.74 -2.75 -8.08
CA TRP A 277 -6.50 -3.40 -6.79
C TRP A 277 -6.08 -2.40 -5.71
N GLU A 278 -5.24 -1.43 -6.05
CA GLU A 278 -4.82 -0.35 -5.15
C GLU A 278 -6.01 0.55 -4.77
N ARG A 279 -6.90 0.89 -5.74
CA ARG A 279 -8.11 1.66 -5.44
C ARG A 279 -9.09 0.89 -4.57
N THR A 280 -9.18 -0.42 -4.73
CA THR A 280 -10.00 -1.28 -3.86
C THR A 280 -9.48 -1.21 -2.41
N GLY A 281 -8.19 -1.41 -2.18
CA GLY A 281 -7.58 -1.24 -0.85
C GLY A 281 -7.81 0.16 -0.29
N GLY A 282 -7.62 1.19 -1.12
CA GLY A 282 -7.87 2.58 -0.73
C GLY A 282 -9.33 2.90 -0.40
N VAL A 283 -10.31 2.23 -1.02
CA VAL A 283 -11.73 2.38 -0.67
C VAL A 283 -12.05 1.65 0.64
N ILE A 284 -11.47 0.48 0.87
CA ILE A 284 -11.61 -0.26 2.15
C ILE A 284 -11.09 0.62 3.30
N GLY A 285 -9.86 1.12 3.23
CA GLY A 285 -9.32 2.00 4.27
C GLY A 285 -10.09 3.32 4.41
N ALA A 286 -10.75 3.81 3.34
CA ALA A 286 -11.61 4.99 3.40
C ALA A 286 -12.92 4.70 4.16
N VAL A 287 -13.50 3.50 4.04
CA VAL A 287 -14.67 3.07 4.83
C VAL A 287 -14.29 3.05 6.30
N ASP A 288 -13.20 2.36 6.66
CA ASP A 288 -12.76 2.22 8.05
C ASP A 288 -12.44 3.59 8.68
N SER A 289 -11.71 4.46 7.95
CA SER A 289 -11.38 5.81 8.42
C SER A 289 -12.62 6.69 8.58
N SER A 290 -13.61 6.57 7.70
CA SER A 290 -14.82 7.39 7.77
C SER A 290 -15.75 6.96 8.92
N GLU A 291 -15.82 5.67 9.26
CA GLU A 291 -16.51 5.19 10.45
C GLU A 291 -15.82 5.70 11.74
N LEU A 292 -14.50 5.70 11.78
CA LEU A 292 -13.73 6.32 12.87
C LEU A 292 -14.04 7.82 13.01
N PHE A 293 -14.15 8.56 11.90
CA PHE A 293 -14.47 9.98 11.91
C PHE A 293 -15.87 10.27 12.48
N VAL A 294 -16.86 9.41 12.19
CA VAL A 294 -18.20 9.52 12.79
C VAL A 294 -18.12 9.33 14.30
N GLY A 295 -17.41 8.29 14.78
CA GLY A 295 -17.23 8.04 16.20
C GLY A 295 -16.49 9.17 16.92
N LEU A 296 -15.43 9.70 16.31
CA LEU A 296 -14.67 10.81 16.87
C LEU A 296 -15.53 12.09 16.95
N ALA A 297 -16.28 12.41 15.89
CA ALA A 297 -17.18 13.57 15.87
C ALA A 297 -18.24 13.47 16.97
N GLN A 298 -18.84 12.31 17.17
CA GLN A 298 -19.80 12.06 18.24
C GLN A 298 -19.18 12.26 19.61
N LEU A 299 -18.00 11.64 19.86
CA LEU A 299 -17.30 11.73 21.13
C LEU A 299 -16.94 13.18 21.50
N VAL A 300 -16.36 13.93 20.56
CA VAL A 300 -15.97 15.34 20.78
C VAL A 300 -17.20 16.19 21.06
N THR A 301 -18.31 15.94 20.38
CA THR A 301 -19.56 16.67 20.57
C THR A 301 -20.18 16.41 21.97
N GLU A 302 -20.16 15.17 22.43
CA GLU A 302 -20.61 14.77 23.77
C GLU A 302 -19.74 15.38 24.86
N MET A 303 -18.42 15.32 24.71
CA MET A 303 -17.48 15.93 25.67
C MET A 303 -17.67 17.44 25.82
N GLN A 304 -18.21 18.12 24.81
CA GLN A 304 -18.55 19.56 24.86
C GLN A 304 -19.96 19.85 25.32
N GLY A 305 -20.80 18.84 25.58
CA GLY A 305 -22.20 19.01 25.93
C GLY A 305 -23.06 19.58 24.79
N LYS A 306 -22.63 19.30 23.52
CA LYS A 306 -23.29 19.81 22.30
C LYS A 306 -24.05 18.76 21.52
N GLU A 307 -24.36 17.62 22.11
CA GLU A 307 -25.05 16.50 21.45
C GLU A 307 -26.45 16.88 20.92
N ASN A 308 -27.06 17.96 21.45
CA ASN A 308 -28.31 18.51 20.98
C ASN A 308 -28.17 19.77 20.11
N ASP A 309 -26.93 20.22 19.83
CA ASP A 309 -26.72 21.35 18.95
C ASP A 309 -27.04 21.00 17.50
N ALA A 310 -27.82 21.84 16.83
CA ALA A 310 -28.30 21.56 15.47
C ALA A 310 -27.17 21.56 14.43
N VAL A 311 -26.15 22.38 14.61
CA VAL A 311 -24.99 22.45 13.68
C VAL A 311 -24.12 21.23 13.85
N ALA A 312 -23.84 20.82 15.10
CA ALA A 312 -23.08 19.61 15.38
C ALA A 312 -23.77 18.37 14.80
N ARG A 313 -25.08 18.23 15.03
CA ARG A 313 -25.87 17.12 14.47
C ARG A 313 -25.87 17.10 12.94
N SER A 314 -25.94 18.28 12.29
CA SER A 314 -25.87 18.37 10.83
C SER A 314 -24.50 17.91 10.32
N SER A 315 -23.40 18.33 10.96
CA SER A 315 -22.05 17.91 10.59
C SER A 315 -21.84 16.41 10.75
N ILE A 316 -22.36 15.82 11.84
CA ILE A 316 -22.30 14.35 12.06
C ILE A 316 -23.13 13.60 11.00
N ALA A 317 -24.31 14.14 10.62
CA ALA A 317 -25.13 13.53 9.56
C ALA A 317 -24.42 13.51 8.20
N GLU A 318 -23.65 14.56 7.86
CA GLU A 318 -22.81 14.58 6.66
C GLU A 318 -21.69 13.52 6.73
N LEU A 319 -21.02 13.36 7.89
CA LEU A 319 -20.02 12.32 8.09
C LEU A 319 -20.61 10.90 7.96
N ILE A 320 -21.79 10.66 8.54
CA ILE A 320 -22.52 9.39 8.40
C ILE A 320 -22.86 9.12 6.93
N THR A 321 -23.38 10.13 6.23
CA THR A 321 -23.74 10.01 4.81
C THR A 321 -22.51 9.64 3.98
N TYR A 322 -21.39 10.33 4.22
CA TYR A 322 -20.12 10.05 3.53
C TYR A 322 -19.65 8.60 3.77
N ALA A 323 -19.63 8.13 5.02
CA ALA A 323 -19.25 6.77 5.38
C ALA A 323 -20.16 5.73 4.71
N GLN A 324 -21.48 5.93 4.77
CA GLN A 324 -22.45 5.01 4.19
C GLN A 324 -22.38 4.95 2.65
N MET A 325 -22.14 6.07 1.98
CA MET A 325 -21.94 6.08 0.51
C MET A 325 -20.72 5.25 0.09
N LEU A 326 -19.62 5.34 0.82
CA LEU A 326 -18.42 4.52 0.56
C LEU A 326 -18.69 3.04 0.82
N LYS A 327 -19.32 2.71 1.95
CA LYS A 327 -19.65 1.33 2.34
C LYS A 327 -20.60 0.66 1.34
N MET A 328 -21.69 1.34 0.96
CA MET A 328 -22.63 0.84 -0.05
C MET A 328 -21.96 0.67 -1.42
N SER A 329 -21.05 1.57 -1.81
CA SER A 329 -20.32 1.46 -3.07
C SER A 329 -19.36 0.26 -3.09
N LEU A 330 -18.68 -0.01 -1.98
CA LEU A 330 -17.80 -1.17 -1.82
C LEU A 330 -18.61 -2.48 -1.86
N ASP A 331 -19.71 -2.56 -1.11
CA ASP A 331 -20.63 -3.70 -1.11
C ASP A 331 -21.19 -3.97 -2.51
N TYR A 332 -21.65 -2.93 -3.21
CA TYR A 332 -22.10 -3.04 -4.59
C TYR A 332 -20.99 -3.58 -5.51
N ALA A 333 -19.78 -3.06 -5.39
CA ALA A 333 -18.65 -3.49 -6.23
C ALA A 333 -18.30 -4.97 -6.03
N CYS A 334 -18.41 -5.49 -4.81
CA CYS A 334 -18.15 -6.89 -4.51
C CYS A 334 -19.27 -7.81 -4.97
N ARG A 335 -20.55 -7.41 -4.82
CA ARG A 335 -21.71 -8.19 -5.28
C ARG A 335 -21.85 -8.24 -6.80
N HIS A 336 -21.47 -7.16 -7.49
CA HIS A 336 -21.49 -7.05 -8.95
C HIS A 336 -20.08 -7.20 -9.56
N TYR A 337 -19.30 -8.11 -8.99
CA TYR A 337 -17.93 -8.39 -9.40
C TYR A 337 -17.79 -8.71 -10.89
N GLU A 338 -16.59 -8.53 -11.40
CA GLU A 338 -16.17 -8.92 -12.73
C GLU A 338 -15.26 -10.15 -12.66
N LYS A 339 -15.04 -10.83 -13.81
CA LYS A 339 -14.18 -12.00 -13.90
C LYS A 339 -13.16 -11.86 -15.02
N THR A 340 -11.94 -12.35 -14.78
CA THR A 340 -10.97 -12.61 -15.86
C THR A 340 -11.39 -13.85 -16.66
N GLU A 341 -10.77 -14.06 -17.82
CA GLU A 341 -10.99 -15.27 -18.66
C GLU A 341 -10.70 -16.56 -17.89
N THR A 342 -9.71 -16.55 -16.98
CA THR A 342 -9.34 -17.66 -16.10
C THR A 342 -10.21 -17.77 -14.85
N GLY A 343 -11.24 -16.93 -14.71
CA GLY A 343 -12.22 -17.00 -13.64
C GLY A 343 -11.79 -16.37 -12.32
N MET A 344 -10.70 -15.56 -12.28
CA MET A 344 -10.40 -14.74 -11.13
C MET A 344 -11.47 -13.65 -10.96
N VAL A 345 -12.02 -13.54 -9.77
CA VAL A 345 -13.05 -12.55 -9.41
C VAL A 345 -12.37 -11.27 -8.89
N TYR A 346 -12.86 -10.11 -9.33
CA TYR A 346 -12.40 -8.80 -8.84
C TYR A 346 -13.57 -7.82 -8.74
N PRO A 347 -13.46 -6.77 -7.88
CA PRO A 347 -14.56 -5.84 -7.67
C PRO A 347 -14.94 -5.11 -8.97
N ASN A 348 -16.23 -4.77 -9.11
CA ASN A 348 -16.72 -3.99 -10.24
C ASN A 348 -15.90 -2.71 -10.45
N THR A 349 -15.26 -2.61 -11.60
CA THR A 349 -14.28 -1.54 -11.93
C THR A 349 -14.90 -0.16 -11.86
N LEU A 350 -16.12 0.02 -12.40
CA LEU A 350 -16.80 1.31 -12.39
C LEU A 350 -17.18 1.75 -10.98
N ALA A 351 -17.71 0.82 -10.17
CA ALA A 351 -18.12 1.11 -8.80
C ALA A 351 -16.94 1.51 -7.91
N ILE A 352 -15.81 0.79 -8.01
CA ILE A 352 -14.58 1.13 -7.25
C ILE A 352 -14.02 2.49 -7.70
N ASN A 353 -13.97 2.77 -9.01
CA ASN A 353 -13.51 4.06 -9.50
C ASN A 353 -14.42 5.22 -9.03
N ALA A 354 -15.73 5.03 -9.05
CA ALA A 354 -16.69 6.02 -8.55
C ALA A 354 -16.54 6.24 -7.04
N ALA A 355 -16.39 5.17 -6.26
CA ALA A 355 -16.14 5.24 -4.81
C ALA A 355 -14.84 6.00 -4.50
N LYS A 356 -13.73 5.65 -5.19
CA LYS A 356 -12.44 6.33 -5.01
C LYS A 356 -12.51 7.81 -5.38
N TYR A 357 -13.21 8.16 -6.46
CA TYR A 357 -13.45 9.56 -6.83
C TYR A 357 -14.27 10.29 -5.75
N TYR A 358 -15.36 9.67 -5.29
CA TYR A 358 -16.21 10.26 -4.25
C TYR A 358 -15.44 10.48 -2.95
N TYR A 359 -14.63 9.50 -2.54
CA TYR A 359 -13.70 9.62 -1.41
C TYR A 359 -12.79 10.84 -1.57
N ALA A 360 -12.03 10.90 -2.66
CA ALA A 360 -11.04 11.95 -2.86
C ALA A 360 -11.65 13.36 -2.97
N ALA A 361 -12.81 13.47 -3.62
CA ALA A 361 -13.50 14.76 -3.81
C ALA A 361 -14.09 15.32 -2.52
N ASN A 362 -14.45 14.47 -1.55
CA ASN A 362 -15.17 14.89 -0.32
C ASN A 362 -14.33 14.77 0.96
N TYR A 363 -13.16 14.16 0.93
CA TYR A 363 -12.33 13.94 2.12
C TYR A 363 -12.02 15.21 2.90
N HIS A 364 -11.71 16.31 2.23
CA HIS A 364 -11.41 17.58 2.87
C HIS A 364 -12.60 18.16 3.64
N ASN A 365 -13.83 17.89 3.20
CA ASN A 365 -15.04 18.29 3.92
C ASN A 365 -15.19 17.52 5.24
N THR A 366 -14.86 16.23 5.26
CA THR A 366 -14.92 15.43 6.49
C THR A 366 -13.92 15.92 7.53
N VAL A 367 -12.70 16.23 7.10
CA VAL A 367 -11.66 16.82 7.97
C VAL A 367 -12.11 18.19 8.49
N LYS A 368 -12.72 19.03 7.62
CA LYS A 368 -13.26 20.33 8.01
C LYS A 368 -14.30 20.20 9.11
N TYR A 369 -15.26 19.27 8.98
CA TYR A 369 -16.28 19.06 10.00
C TYR A 369 -15.68 18.66 11.36
N LEU A 370 -14.67 17.79 11.36
CA LEU A 370 -13.97 17.41 12.60
C LEU A 370 -13.25 18.61 13.24
N HIS A 371 -12.58 19.46 12.45
CA HIS A 371 -11.94 20.68 12.94
C HIS A 371 -12.96 21.66 13.51
N ASP A 372 -14.09 21.89 12.83
CA ASP A 372 -15.14 22.79 13.30
C ASP A 372 -15.76 22.27 14.63
N LEU A 373 -16.00 20.98 14.75
CA LEU A 373 -16.51 20.35 15.97
C LEU A 373 -15.51 20.43 17.14
N SER A 374 -14.21 20.30 16.86
CA SER A 374 -13.15 20.39 17.89
C SER A 374 -12.91 21.84 18.38
N GLY A 375 -13.53 22.84 17.77
CA GLY A 375 -13.43 24.24 18.19
C GLY A 375 -12.05 24.89 17.92
N GLY A 376 -11.29 24.36 16.98
CA GLY A 376 -10.00 24.93 16.59
C GLY A 376 -8.82 24.57 17.49
N LEU A 377 -9.01 23.77 18.54
CA LEU A 377 -7.95 23.32 19.46
C LEU A 377 -6.90 22.39 18.82
N VAL A 378 -7.17 21.88 17.64
CA VAL A 378 -6.30 20.92 16.91
C VAL A 378 -4.85 21.39 16.77
N LEU A 379 -4.62 22.71 16.65
CA LEU A 379 -3.28 23.28 16.44
C LEU A 379 -2.62 23.82 17.72
N THR A 380 -3.40 24.04 18.79
CA THR A 380 -2.94 24.79 19.97
C THR A 380 -3.21 24.07 21.28
N LEU A 381 -3.52 22.78 21.21
CA LEU A 381 -3.74 21.97 22.40
C LEU A 381 -2.43 21.83 23.19
N PRO A 382 -2.43 22.10 24.52
CA PRO A 382 -1.29 21.82 25.37
C PRO A 382 -0.92 20.33 25.36
N GLY A 383 0.40 20.05 25.41
CA GLY A 383 0.89 18.68 25.44
C GLY A 383 0.76 18.01 26.81
N GLU A 384 1.02 16.70 26.86
CA GLU A 384 0.99 15.93 28.10
C GLU A 384 1.83 16.55 29.23
N ALA A 385 3.01 17.06 28.88
CA ALA A 385 3.90 17.67 29.86
C ALA A 385 3.28 18.93 30.51
N ASP A 386 2.53 19.72 29.74
CA ASP A 386 1.84 20.92 30.27
C ASP A 386 0.67 20.52 31.19
N LEU A 387 -0.10 19.51 30.79
CA LEU A 387 -1.24 18.99 31.56
C LEU A 387 -0.80 18.34 32.88
N ARG A 388 0.34 17.68 32.90
CA ARG A 388 0.88 17.01 34.10
C ARG A 388 1.70 17.95 35.00
N ASN A 389 2.01 19.14 34.56
CA ASN A 389 2.74 20.12 35.35
C ASN A 389 1.84 20.65 36.48
N PRO A 390 2.27 20.60 37.76
CA PRO A 390 1.45 21.05 38.91
C PRO A 390 1.06 22.53 38.86
N GLU A 391 1.86 23.36 38.20
CA GLU A 391 1.62 24.81 38.11
C GLU A 391 0.71 25.19 36.95
N SER A 392 0.91 24.59 35.76
CA SER A 392 0.14 24.88 34.53
C SER A 392 -1.13 24.01 34.40
N GLY A 393 -1.02 22.70 34.71
CA GLY A 393 -2.10 21.74 34.47
C GLY A 393 -3.40 22.00 35.23
N LYS A 394 -3.33 22.75 36.35
CA LYS A 394 -4.52 23.16 37.09
C LYS A 394 -5.40 24.20 36.36
N TYR A 395 -4.91 24.78 35.28
CA TYR A 395 -5.63 25.80 34.48
C TYR A 395 -6.09 25.25 33.12
N ILE A 396 -5.65 24.06 32.75
CA ILE A 396 -5.97 23.36 31.51
C ILE A 396 -6.99 22.27 31.76
#